data_494a9bcb9b4d9e62b89c304633196fbf
#
_entry.id   494a9bcb9b4d9e62b89c304633196fbf
#
_cell.length_a   1.000
_cell.length_b   1.000
_cell.length_c   1.000
_cell.angle_alpha   90.00
_cell.angle_beta   90.00
_cell.angle_gamma   90.00
#
_symmetry.space_group_name_H-M   'P 1'
#
loop_
_entity.id
_entity.type
_entity.pdbx_description
1 polymer ?
#
loop_
_entity_poly.entity_id
_entity_poly.type
_entity_poly.pdbx_seq_one_letter_code
_entity_poly.pdbx_strand_id
1 'polypeptide(L)'
;MLRIIRELAQKTENVFIEPHAKKRMKQRYITRTQIYACLLKGVIDEAAHENIRGNWKCTLRHHHAGDLIRVTAAIEKDELGDWIAVVTVF
;
A
#
# COMPACT_ATOMS: atom_id res chain seq x y z
N MET A 1 3.81 10.89 -5.71
CA MET A 1 3.34 9.52 -5.52
C MET A 1 2.30 9.36 -4.41
N LEU A 2 2.53 9.97 -3.27
CA LEU A 2 1.58 9.88 -2.14
C LEU A 2 0.17 10.37 -2.52
N ARG A 3 0.08 11.45 -3.25
CA ARG A 3 -1.20 11.99 -3.73
C ARG A 3 -1.95 10.97 -4.58
N ILE A 4 -1.24 10.29 -5.49
CA ILE A 4 -1.85 9.28 -6.37
C ILE A 4 -2.34 8.10 -5.54
N ILE A 5 -1.55 7.65 -4.57
CA ILE A 5 -1.95 6.56 -3.68
C ILE A 5 -3.24 6.92 -2.94
N ARG A 6 -3.34 8.14 -2.42
CA ARG A 6 -4.53 8.57 -1.68
C ARG A 6 -5.77 8.67 -2.56
N GLU A 7 -5.61 9.14 -3.78
CA GLU A 7 -6.73 9.21 -4.73
C GLU A 7 -7.22 7.80 -5.09
N LEU A 8 -6.31 6.89 -5.41
CA LEU A 8 -6.68 5.52 -5.77
C LEU A 8 -7.27 4.76 -4.60
N ALA A 9 -6.73 4.95 -3.39
CA ALA A 9 -7.17 4.21 -2.21
C ALA A 9 -8.57 4.58 -1.71
N GLN A 10 -9.15 5.66 -2.23
CA GLN A 10 -10.53 6.03 -1.89
C GLN A 10 -11.54 4.98 -2.37
N LYS A 11 -11.17 4.19 -3.36
CA LYS A 11 -11.98 3.07 -3.85
C LYS A 11 -11.20 1.79 -3.62
N THR A 12 -11.75 0.89 -2.83
CA THR A 12 -11.07 -0.36 -2.48
C THR A 12 -10.82 -1.26 -3.69
N GLU A 13 -11.63 -1.14 -4.73
CA GLU A 13 -11.41 -1.88 -5.98
C GLU A 13 -10.13 -1.49 -6.72
N ASN A 14 -9.54 -0.35 -6.38
CA ASN A 14 -8.25 0.08 -6.93
C ASN A 14 -7.07 -0.48 -6.16
N VAL A 15 -7.33 -1.25 -5.09
CA VAL A 15 -6.28 -1.78 -4.22
C VAL A 15 -6.26 -3.29 -4.29
N PHE A 16 -5.16 -3.84 -4.79
CA PHE A 16 -4.93 -5.28 -4.83
C PHE A 16 -3.87 -5.64 -3.81
N ILE A 17 -4.19 -6.56 -2.91
CA ILE A 17 -3.24 -7.05 -1.91
C ILE A 17 -2.60 -8.32 -2.46
N GLU A 18 -1.31 -8.26 -2.77
CA GLU A 18 -0.60 -9.40 -3.34
C GLU A 18 -0.53 -10.58 -2.36
N PRO A 19 -0.36 -11.82 -2.86
CA PRO A 19 -0.31 -13.01 -2.00
C PRO A 19 0.73 -12.94 -0.89
N HIS A 20 1.90 -12.42 -1.18
CA HIS A 20 2.95 -12.24 -0.16
C HIS A 20 2.48 -11.30 0.96
N ALA A 21 1.82 -10.21 0.59
CA ALA A 21 1.27 -9.26 1.57
C ALA A 21 0.17 -9.92 2.41
N LYS A 22 -0.70 -10.72 1.78
CA LYS A 22 -1.75 -11.45 2.51
C LYS A 22 -1.16 -12.40 3.53
N LYS A 23 -0.07 -13.08 3.19
CA LYS A 23 0.64 -13.97 4.12
C LYS A 23 1.20 -13.19 5.31
N ARG A 24 1.80 -12.04 5.05
CA ARG A 24 2.35 -11.17 6.10
C ARG A 24 1.25 -10.61 7.00
N MET A 25 0.09 -10.27 6.43
CA MET A 25 -1.06 -9.82 7.20
C MET A 25 -1.44 -10.85 8.28
N LYS A 26 -1.52 -12.12 7.91
CA LYS A 26 -1.83 -13.20 8.84
C LYS A 26 -0.76 -13.35 9.91
N GLN A 27 0.51 -13.28 9.53
CA GLN A 27 1.63 -13.41 10.45
C GLN A 27 1.69 -12.27 11.46
N ARG A 28 1.29 -11.08 11.06
CA ARG A 28 1.39 -9.85 11.86
C ARG A 28 0.06 -9.39 12.44
N TYR A 29 -1.03 -10.12 12.18
CA TYR A 29 -2.38 -9.74 12.62
C TYR A 29 -2.79 -8.36 12.11
N ILE A 30 -2.44 -8.04 10.87
CA ILE A 30 -2.79 -6.79 10.22
C ILE A 30 -4.06 -6.99 9.41
N THR A 31 -5.02 -6.08 9.57
CA THR A 31 -6.30 -6.14 8.87
C THR A 31 -6.30 -5.30 7.60
N ARG A 32 -7.27 -5.55 6.71
CA ARG A 32 -7.47 -4.72 5.52
C ARG A 32 -7.76 -3.28 5.89
N THR A 33 -8.56 -3.07 6.94
CA THR A 33 -8.89 -1.73 7.44
C THR A 33 -7.63 -0.96 7.81
N GLN A 34 -6.68 -1.61 8.48
CA GLN A 34 -5.40 -0.99 8.82
C GLN A 34 -4.57 -0.63 7.59
N ILE A 35 -4.57 -1.50 6.58
CA ILE A 35 -3.86 -1.23 5.32
C ILE A 35 -4.48 -0.02 4.61
N TYR A 36 -5.81 0.00 4.47
CA TYR A 36 -6.49 1.13 3.82
C TYR A 36 -6.26 2.44 4.58
N ALA A 37 -6.31 2.40 5.91
CA ALA A 37 -6.01 3.56 6.73
C ALA A 37 -4.58 4.08 6.48
N CYS A 38 -3.62 3.16 6.36
CA CYS A 38 -2.24 3.53 6.05
C CYS A 38 -2.11 4.18 4.68
N LEU A 39 -2.80 3.64 3.67
CA LEU A 39 -2.78 4.22 2.31
C LEU A 39 -3.43 5.60 2.28
N LEU A 40 -4.50 5.80 3.04
CA LEU A 40 -5.25 7.06 3.06
C LEU A 40 -4.63 8.14 3.94
N LYS A 41 -3.97 7.75 5.03
CA LYS A 41 -3.53 8.70 6.07
C LYS A 41 -2.06 8.57 6.44
N GLY A 42 -1.38 7.54 5.99
CA GLY A 42 0.01 7.30 6.34
C GLY A 42 0.97 8.35 5.79
N VAL A 43 2.15 8.37 6.34
CA VAL A 43 3.23 9.25 5.88
C VAL A 43 4.32 8.41 5.24
N ILE A 44 5.13 9.04 4.41
CA ILE A 44 6.25 8.36 3.76
C ILE A 44 7.25 7.90 4.81
N ASP A 45 7.52 6.60 4.82
CA ASP A 45 8.56 5.99 5.65
C ASP A 45 9.81 5.76 4.80
N GLU A 46 9.61 5.30 3.58
CA GLU A 46 10.68 5.13 2.60
C GLU A 46 10.23 5.76 1.30
N ALA A 47 11.08 6.66 0.78
CA ALA A 47 10.76 7.49 -0.38
C ALA A 47 10.46 6.66 -1.63
N ALA A 48 9.66 7.24 -2.51
CA ALA A 48 9.29 6.62 -3.77
C ALA A 48 10.53 6.36 -4.63
N HIS A 49 10.59 5.19 -5.25
CA HIS A 49 11.62 4.82 -6.20
C HIS A 49 11.04 3.83 -7.21
N GLU A 50 11.68 3.74 -8.37
CA GLU A 50 11.26 2.78 -9.37
C GLU A 50 11.80 1.39 -9.01
N ASN A 51 10.96 0.36 -9.22
CA ASN A 51 11.43 -1.03 -9.15
C ASN A 51 12.04 -1.43 -10.50
N ILE A 52 12.49 -2.68 -10.62
CA ILE A 52 13.13 -3.17 -11.84
C ILE A 52 12.18 -3.23 -13.04
N ARG A 53 10.88 -3.17 -12.82
CA ARG A 53 9.85 -3.14 -13.86
C ARG A 53 9.51 -1.73 -14.30
N GLY A 54 10.15 -0.71 -13.69
CA GLY A 54 9.84 0.67 -13.97
C GLY A 54 8.62 1.21 -13.24
N ASN A 55 8.04 0.43 -12.33
CA ASN A 55 6.90 0.88 -11.52
C ASN A 55 7.38 1.61 -10.28
N TRP A 56 6.65 2.66 -9.90
CA TRP A 56 6.96 3.41 -8.69
C TRP A 56 6.41 2.70 -7.47
N LYS A 57 7.21 2.62 -6.42
CA LYS A 57 6.77 2.09 -5.13
C LYS A 57 7.35 2.92 -3.98
N CYS A 58 6.65 2.92 -2.87
CA CYS A 58 7.13 3.54 -1.64
C CYS A 58 6.58 2.79 -0.43
N THR A 59 7.17 3.04 0.73
CA THR A 59 6.66 2.50 1.99
C THR A 59 6.03 3.63 2.78
N LEU A 60 4.81 3.38 3.25
CA LEU A 60 4.07 4.28 4.13
C LEU A 60 4.01 3.69 5.52
N ARG A 61 3.93 4.55 6.53
CA ARG A 61 3.68 4.12 7.90
C ARG A 61 2.50 4.88 8.48
N HIS A 62 1.79 4.22 9.38
CA HIS A 62 0.63 4.80 10.04
C HIS A 62 0.40 4.11 11.36
N HIS A 63 0.09 4.89 12.40
CA HIS A 63 -0.37 4.34 13.68
C HIS A 63 -1.88 4.17 13.61
N HIS A 64 -2.33 2.93 13.85
CA HIS A 64 -3.76 2.61 13.84
C HIS A 64 -4.07 1.71 15.03
N ALA A 65 -4.96 2.17 15.90
CA ALA A 65 -5.38 1.42 17.10
C ALA A 65 -4.20 0.95 17.97
N GLY A 66 -3.16 1.80 18.09
CA GLY A 66 -1.99 1.50 18.90
C GLY A 66 -0.89 0.73 18.17
N ASP A 67 -1.15 0.24 16.96
CA ASP A 67 -0.17 -0.52 16.18
C ASP A 67 0.49 0.37 15.13
N LEU A 68 1.80 0.22 14.96
CA LEU A 68 2.51 0.84 13.85
C LEU A 68 2.44 -0.09 12.65
N ILE A 69 1.80 0.39 11.59
CA ILE A 69 1.61 -0.36 10.35
C ILE A 69 2.50 0.24 9.27
N ARG A 70 3.26 -0.60 8.58
CA ARG A 70 4.04 -0.21 7.41
C ARG A 70 3.53 -0.97 6.20
N VAL A 71 3.32 -0.26 5.12
CA VAL A 71 2.79 -0.82 3.87
C VAL A 71 3.69 -0.37 2.73
N THR A 72 4.22 -1.33 1.99
CA THR A 72 4.90 -1.02 0.73
C THR A 72 3.89 -1.16 -0.40
N ALA A 73 3.68 -0.07 -1.11
CA ALA A 73 2.70 0.01 -2.18
C ALA A 73 3.37 0.42 -3.48
N ALA A 74 2.97 -0.21 -4.57
CA ALA A 74 3.41 0.14 -5.92
C ALA A 74 2.23 0.66 -6.73
N ILE A 75 2.49 1.60 -7.62
CA ILE A 75 1.50 2.05 -8.60
C ILE A 75 1.67 1.19 -9.84
N GLU A 76 0.62 0.47 -10.20
CA GLU A 76 0.56 -0.35 -11.40
C GLU A 76 -0.41 0.27 -12.38
N LYS A 77 -0.28 -0.11 -13.63
CA LYS A 77 -1.12 0.43 -14.69
C LYS A 77 -1.56 -0.68 -15.62
N ASP A 78 -2.84 -0.67 -15.96
CA ASP A 78 -3.42 -1.57 -16.95
C ASP A 78 -4.30 -0.78 -17.92
N GLU A 79 -5.05 -1.49 -18.76
CA GLU A 79 -5.93 -0.87 -19.74
C GLU A 79 -7.04 -0.02 -19.13
N LEU A 80 -7.40 -0.30 -17.89
CA LEU A 80 -8.47 0.38 -17.17
C LEU A 80 -7.98 1.57 -16.34
N GLY A 81 -6.66 1.77 -16.26
CA GLY A 81 -6.05 2.88 -15.53
C GLY A 81 -5.09 2.41 -14.45
N ASP A 82 -4.80 3.31 -13.52
CA ASP A 82 -3.86 3.05 -12.44
C ASP A 82 -4.54 2.32 -11.28
N TRP A 83 -3.75 1.48 -10.58
CA TRP A 83 -4.20 0.82 -9.37
C TRP A 83 -3.02 0.61 -8.43
N ILE A 84 -3.33 0.26 -7.18
CA ILE A 84 -2.31 0.06 -6.15
C ILE A 84 -2.11 -1.44 -5.93
N ALA A 85 -0.86 -1.88 -6.00
CA ALA A 85 -0.48 -3.20 -5.52
C ALA A 85 0.13 -3.05 -4.12
N VAL A 86 -0.45 -3.69 -3.13
CA VAL A 86 0.15 -3.80 -1.81
C VAL A 86 1.13 -4.96 -1.87
N VAL A 87 2.42 -4.63 -1.89
CA VAL A 87 3.49 -5.60 -2.13
C VAL A 87 3.85 -6.34 -0.85
N THR A 88 3.94 -5.63 0.24
CA THR A 88 4.20 -6.23 1.56
C THR A 88 3.69 -5.32 2.67
N VAL A 89 3.52 -5.91 3.85
CA VAL A 89 3.19 -5.20 5.09
C VAL A 89 4.13 -5.66 6.19
N PHE A 90 4.43 -4.75 7.12
CA PHE A 90 5.31 -5.10 8.24
C PHE A 90 5.32 -4.05 9.35
#